data_75dee6563405e367749c6ac317153d52
#
_entry.id   75dee6563405e367749c6ac317153d52
#
_cell.length_a   1.000
_cell.length_b   1.000
_cell.length_c   1.000
_cell.angle_alpha   90.00
_cell.angle_beta   90.00
_cell.angle_gamma   90.00
#
_symmetry.space_group_name_H-M   'P 1'
#
loop_
_entity.id
_entity.type
_entity.pdbx_description
1 polymer ?
#
loop_
_entity_poly.entity_id
_entity_poly.type
_entity_poly.pdbx_seq_one_letter_code
_entity_poly.pdbx_strand_id
1 'polypeptide(L)'
;MSAPADNQARDEPLLVARQLSKWYGRQLGCRDVSFELYPGEVLAIVGESGSGKTTLLQLLSCQLAADAGEALYRTRDGALRDLAQLGEAERRFLFRTDWGYVHQDPALGLRMSISAGGNVGERLMAVGWRRYGAIRSAAAEWLDRVEIDRSRIDDPPRTYSGGMRQRLQIARNLVTNPRLVFMDEPTGGLDASVQARLLDLLRGLVGELHLAAVIVTHDLAVARLLSHRIMVMKGGEAIEQGLTDQVLDDPHAPYTQLLVSSILPA
;
A
#
# COMPACT_ATOMS: atom_id res chain seq x y z
N MET A 1 -10.39 21.19 -28.33
CA MET A 1 -11.52 20.91 -27.46
C MET A 1 -11.50 19.42 -27.19
N SER A 2 -10.84 19.00 -26.09
CA SER A 2 -10.83 17.60 -25.63
C SER A 2 -10.66 17.63 -24.11
N ALA A 3 -11.77 17.67 -23.39
CA ALA A 3 -11.87 17.33 -21.98
C ALA A 3 -13.34 17.10 -21.67
N PRO A 4 -13.81 15.87 -21.56
CA PRO A 4 -14.56 15.46 -20.37
C PRO A 4 -14.28 14.02 -19.90
N ALA A 5 -13.26 13.29 -20.41
CA ALA A 5 -13.03 11.91 -20.02
C ALA A 5 -12.36 11.73 -18.63
N ASP A 6 -11.69 12.79 -18.12
CA ASP A 6 -10.87 12.69 -16.91
C ASP A 6 -11.68 12.85 -15.61
N ASN A 7 -12.87 13.44 -15.66
CA ASN A 7 -13.68 13.68 -14.46
C ASN A 7 -14.57 12.49 -14.09
N GLN A 8 -15.02 11.68 -15.06
CA GLN A 8 -15.84 10.49 -14.78
C GLN A 8 -15.04 9.34 -14.14
N ALA A 9 -13.73 9.25 -14.42
CA ALA A 9 -12.87 8.22 -13.85
C ALA A 9 -12.60 8.40 -12.35
N ARG A 10 -12.87 9.59 -11.79
CA ARG A 10 -12.71 9.89 -10.36
C ARG A 10 -13.93 9.48 -9.53
N ASP A 11 -15.08 9.33 -10.16
CA ASP A 11 -16.34 8.99 -9.49
C ASP A 11 -16.58 7.47 -9.40
N GLU A 12 -15.71 6.65 -10.04
CA GLU A 12 -15.84 5.20 -10.03
C GLU A 12 -14.77 4.55 -9.15
N PRO A 13 -15.13 3.57 -8.29
CA PRO A 13 -14.17 2.95 -7.41
C PRO A 13 -13.10 2.17 -8.21
N LEU A 14 -11.85 2.26 -7.75
CA LEU A 14 -10.71 1.54 -8.28
C LEU A 14 -10.62 0.12 -7.74
N LEU A 15 -10.92 -0.05 -6.44
CA LEU A 15 -10.94 -1.34 -5.74
C LEU A 15 -12.20 -1.42 -4.90
N VAL A 16 -12.90 -2.56 -4.99
CA VAL A 16 -14.13 -2.82 -4.25
C VAL A 16 -14.00 -4.14 -3.51
N ALA A 17 -14.25 -4.13 -2.22
CA ALA A 17 -14.41 -5.33 -1.41
C ALA A 17 -15.87 -5.48 -1.01
N ARG A 18 -16.46 -6.67 -1.19
CA ARG A 18 -17.82 -6.98 -0.81
C ARG A 18 -17.85 -8.26 0.02
N GLN A 19 -18.18 -8.11 1.30
CA GLN A 19 -18.34 -9.21 2.26
C GLN A 19 -17.16 -10.19 2.28
N LEU A 20 -15.92 -9.67 2.08
CA LEU A 20 -14.72 -10.49 2.07
C LEU A 20 -14.53 -11.20 3.39
N SER A 21 -14.34 -12.51 3.31
CA SER A 21 -14.17 -13.37 4.47
C SER A 21 -13.06 -14.40 4.25
N LYS A 22 -12.31 -14.70 5.32
CA LYS A 22 -11.22 -15.68 5.32
C LYS A 22 -11.12 -16.39 6.66
N TRP A 23 -11.02 -17.70 6.59
CA TRP A 23 -10.75 -18.57 7.74
C TRP A 23 -9.48 -19.39 7.54
N TYR A 24 -8.75 -19.60 8.62
CA TYR A 24 -7.61 -20.53 8.71
C TYR A 24 -8.04 -21.71 9.58
N GLY A 25 -8.71 -22.69 8.95
CA GLY A 25 -9.36 -23.76 9.68
C GLY A 25 -10.50 -23.22 10.56
N ARG A 26 -10.32 -23.23 11.89
CA ARG A 26 -11.29 -22.68 12.85
C ARG A 26 -10.99 -21.24 13.27
N GLN A 27 -9.83 -20.71 12.90
CA GLN A 27 -9.45 -19.36 13.24
C GLN A 27 -9.96 -18.37 12.20
N LEU A 28 -10.63 -17.31 12.64
CA LEU A 28 -11.08 -16.23 11.81
C LEU A 28 -9.90 -15.34 11.42
N GLY A 29 -9.71 -15.13 10.13
CA GLY A 29 -8.79 -14.14 9.58
C GLY A 29 -9.49 -12.78 9.40
N CYS A 30 -10.59 -12.75 8.62
CA CYS A 30 -11.50 -11.62 8.52
C CYS A 30 -12.91 -12.10 8.11
N ARG A 31 -13.95 -11.30 8.40
CA ARG A 31 -15.35 -11.63 8.12
C ARG A 31 -16.12 -10.42 7.64
N ASP A 32 -16.87 -10.61 6.55
CA ASP A 32 -17.87 -9.68 6.01
C ASP A 32 -17.34 -8.25 5.77
N VAL A 33 -16.04 -8.11 5.41
CA VAL A 33 -15.42 -6.81 5.21
C VAL A 33 -15.85 -6.24 3.86
N SER A 34 -16.40 -5.01 3.89
CA SER A 34 -16.87 -4.31 2.69
C SER A 34 -16.39 -2.86 2.68
N PHE A 35 -15.85 -2.41 1.54
CA PHE A 35 -15.48 -1.01 1.29
C PHE A 35 -15.24 -0.76 -0.20
N GLU A 36 -15.17 0.49 -0.55
CA GLU A 36 -14.72 0.98 -1.85
C GLU A 36 -13.52 1.88 -1.67
N LEU A 37 -12.56 1.83 -2.60
CA LEU A 37 -11.41 2.71 -2.67
C LEU A 37 -11.39 3.40 -4.02
N TYR A 38 -11.24 4.72 -4.02
CA TYR A 38 -11.28 5.54 -5.21
C TYR A 38 -9.86 5.92 -5.70
N PRO A 39 -9.69 6.32 -6.97
CA PRO A 39 -8.41 6.82 -7.47
C PRO A 39 -7.91 8.00 -6.64
N GLY A 40 -6.63 7.96 -6.21
CA GLY A 40 -6.04 9.00 -5.36
C GLY A 40 -6.44 8.95 -3.90
N GLU A 41 -7.31 8.02 -3.51
CA GLU A 41 -7.72 7.84 -2.11
C GLU A 41 -6.74 6.92 -1.35
N VAL A 42 -6.47 7.26 -0.11
CA VAL A 42 -5.73 6.41 0.83
C VAL A 42 -6.65 5.93 1.92
N LEU A 43 -6.80 4.61 2.05
CA LEU A 43 -7.51 3.94 3.14
C LEU A 43 -6.50 3.35 4.12
N ALA A 44 -6.53 3.77 5.36
CA ALA A 44 -5.80 3.10 6.44
C ALA A 44 -6.67 2.02 7.09
N ILE A 45 -6.10 0.84 7.29
CA ILE A 45 -6.72 -0.26 8.06
C ILE A 45 -5.95 -0.38 9.36
N VAL A 46 -6.59 -0.09 10.50
CA VAL A 46 -5.96 -0.05 11.82
C VAL A 46 -6.59 -1.03 12.80
N GLY A 47 -5.89 -1.33 13.87
CA GLY A 47 -6.33 -2.23 14.93
C GLY A 47 -5.16 -2.95 15.58
N GLU A 48 -5.42 -3.69 16.66
CA GLU A 48 -4.40 -4.46 17.38
C GLU A 48 -3.79 -5.58 16.53
N SER A 49 -2.67 -6.14 17.00
CA SER A 49 -2.07 -7.32 16.37
C SER A 49 -3.06 -8.49 16.38
N GLY A 50 -3.16 -9.19 15.24
CA GLY A 50 -4.11 -10.30 15.08
C GLY A 50 -5.54 -9.90 14.76
N SER A 51 -5.86 -8.61 14.55
CA SER A 51 -7.22 -8.16 14.19
C SER A 51 -7.64 -8.48 12.75
N GLY A 52 -6.77 -9.10 11.92
CA GLY A 52 -7.11 -9.52 10.55
C GLY A 52 -6.63 -8.59 9.44
N LYS A 53 -5.95 -7.48 9.75
CA LYS A 53 -5.50 -6.45 8.79
C LYS A 53 -4.63 -7.00 7.66
N THR A 54 -3.56 -7.72 8.01
CA THR A 54 -2.66 -8.33 7.02
C THR A 54 -3.38 -9.39 6.19
N THR A 55 -4.30 -10.16 6.79
CA THR A 55 -5.15 -11.10 6.05
C THR A 55 -5.97 -10.37 4.99
N LEU A 56 -6.64 -9.28 5.38
CA LEU A 56 -7.42 -8.47 4.45
C LEU A 56 -6.54 -7.90 3.32
N LEU A 57 -5.36 -7.34 3.66
CA LEU A 57 -4.42 -6.82 2.67
C LEU A 57 -3.96 -7.89 1.66
N GLN A 58 -3.71 -9.12 2.14
CA GLN A 58 -3.32 -10.24 1.30
C GLN A 58 -4.45 -10.72 0.38
N LEU A 59 -5.70 -10.67 0.82
CA LEU A 59 -6.87 -10.94 -0.03
C LEU A 59 -6.98 -9.92 -1.16
N LEU A 60 -6.90 -8.62 -0.83
CA LEU A 60 -6.99 -7.52 -1.78
C LEU A 60 -5.85 -7.51 -2.80
N SER A 61 -4.68 -7.97 -2.40
CA SER A 61 -3.50 -8.08 -3.26
C SER A 61 -3.34 -9.44 -3.95
N CYS A 62 -4.36 -10.30 -3.94
CA CYS A 62 -4.35 -11.65 -4.55
C CYS A 62 -3.24 -12.58 -4.04
N GLN A 63 -2.64 -12.31 -2.87
CA GLN A 63 -1.68 -13.21 -2.24
C GLN A 63 -2.38 -14.35 -1.50
N LEU A 64 -3.65 -14.16 -1.17
CA LEU A 64 -4.50 -15.13 -0.49
C LEU A 64 -5.85 -15.19 -1.19
N ALA A 65 -6.45 -16.37 -1.29
CA ALA A 65 -7.80 -16.53 -1.81
C ALA A 65 -8.83 -16.34 -0.68
N ALA A 66 -9.90 -15.60 -0.97
CA ALA A 66 -11.06 -15.47 -0.07
C ALA A 66 -11.84 -16.79 0.01
N ASP A 67 -12.47 -17.03 1.15
CA ASP A 67 -13.40 -18.16 1.33
C ASP A 67 -14.85 -17.74 1.03
N ALA A 68 -15.17 -16.45 1.14
CA ALA A 68 -16.44 -15.85 0.75
C ALA A 68 -16.28 -14.37 0.40
N GLY A 69 -17.27 -13.82 -0.31
CA GLY A 69 -17.26 -12.45 -0.80
C GLY A 69 -16.44 -12.29 -2.07
N GLU A 70 -16.31 -11.06 -2.53
CA GLU A 70 -15.58 -10.72 -3.76
C GLU A 70 -14.70 -9.49 -3.59
N ALA A 71 -13.57 -9.48 -4.29
CA ALA A 71 -12.72 -8.31 -4.44
C ALA A 71 -12.63 -7.97 -5.93
N LEU A 72 -13.00 -6.74 -6.29
CA LEU A 72 -13.07 -6.28 -7.67
C LEU A 72 -12.07 -5.15 -7.89
N TYR A 73 -11.33 -5.20 -8.99
CA TYR A 73 -10.38 -4.16 -9.40
C TYR A 73 -10.74 -3.59 -10.77
N ARG A 74 -10.71 -2.27 -10.89
CA ARG A 74 -10.94 -1.58 -12.15
C ARG A 74 -9.66 -1.48 -12.96
N THR A 75 -9.57 -2.29 -14.00
CA THR A 75 -8.45 -2.32 -14.92
C THR A 75 -8.39 -1.06 -15.80
N ARG A 76 -7.27 -0.86 -16.51
CA ARG A 76 -7.05 0.34 -17.34
C ARG A 76 -8.03 0.49 -18.51
N ASP A 77 -8.66 -0.58 -18.94
CA ASP A 77 -9.74 -0.60 -19.94
C ASP A 77 -11.11 -0.21 -19.37
N GLY A 78 -11.17 0.15 -18.06
CA GLY A 78 -12.39 0.53 -17.36
C GLY A 78 -13.23 -0.64 -16.84
N ALA A 79 -12.88 -1.89 -17.16
CA ALA A 79 -13.61 -3.06 -16.71
C ALA A 79 -13.36 -3.34 -15.22
N LEU A 80 -14.43 -3.61 -14.48
CA LEU A 80 -14.34 -4.07 -13.10
C LEU A 80 -14.22 -5.60 -13.11
N ARG A 81 -13.06 -6.12 -12.64
CA ARG A 81 -12.74 -7.55 -12.70
C ARG A 81 -12.63 -8.15 -11.32
N ASP A 82 -13.24 -9.31 -11.14
CA ASP A 82 -13.10 -10.09 -9.90
C ASP A 82 -11.70 -10.68 -9.79
N LEU A 83 -11.02 -10.32 -8.70
CA LEU A 83 -9.64 -10.73 -8.44
C LEU A 83 -9.50 -12.24 -8.23
N ALA A 84 -10.56 -12.92 -7.78
CA ALA A 84 -10.57 -14.37 -7.61
C ALA A 84 -10.52 -15.12 -8.96
N GLN A 85 -11.06 -14.50 -10.00
CA GLN A 85 -11.13 -15.08 -11.34
C GLN A 85 -9.87 -14.81 -12.20
N LEU A 86 -8.98 -13.92 -11.74
CA LEU A 86 -7.76 -13.61 -12.48
C LEU A 86 -6.82 -14.81 -12.53
N GLY A 87 -6.35 -15.14 -13.74
CA GLY A 87 -5.29 -16.10 -13.93
C GLY A 87 -3.93 -15.60 -13.40
N GLU A 88 -2.98 -16.51 -13.21
CA GLU A 88 -1.65 -16.16 -12.69
C GLU A 88 -0.92 -15.14 -13.58
N ALA A 89 -1.08 -15.21 -14.90
CA ALA A 89 -0.50 -14.27 -15.85
C ALA A 89 -1.06 -12.85 -15.68
N GLU A 90 -2.38 -12.73 -15.48
CA GLU A 90 -3.06 -11.45 -15.25
C GLU A 90 -2.65 -10.83 -13.92
N ARG A 91 -2.59 -11.63 -12.84
CA ARG A 91 -2.10 -11.17 -11.52
C ARG A 91 -0.67 -10.66 -11.63
N ARG A 92 0.23 -11.41 -12.29
CA ARG A 92 1.61 -10.96 -12.53
C ARG A 92 1.67 -9.68 -13.37
N PHE A 93 0.77 -9.53 -14.34
CA PHE A 93 0.68 -8.31 -15.14
C PHE A 93 0.28 -7.11 -14.27
N LEU A 94 -0.76 -7.22 -13.43
CA LEU A 94 -1.18 -6.16 -12.50
C LEU A 94 -0.03 -5.74 -11.56
N PHE A 95 0.68 -6.70 -10.97
CA PHE A 95 1.83 -6.41 -10.12
C PHE A 95 2.99 -5.74 -10.86
N ARG A 96 3.12 -5.91 -12.16
CA ARG A 96 4.15 -5.24 -12.96
C ARG A 96 3.77 -3.82 -13.36
N THR A 97 2.50 -3.58 -13.64
CA THR A 97 2.04 -2.35 -14.31
C THR A 97 1.23 -1.43 -13.41
N ASP A 98 0.33 -1.99 -12.61
CA ASP A 98 -0.71 -1.26 -11.91
C ASP A 98 -0.57 -1.25 -10.39
N TRP A 99 0.12 -2.26 -9.82
CA TRP A 99 0.20 -2.45 -8.39
C TRP A 99 1.62 -2.37 -7.84
N GLY A 100 1.74 -1.75 -6.65
CA GLY A 100 2.92 -1.85 -5.80
C GLY A 100 2.57 -2.59 -4.51
N TYR A 101 3.56 -3.27 -3.91
CA TYR A 101 3.42 -3.86 -2.59
C TYR A 101 4.65 -3.55 -1.74
N VAL A 102 4.44 -2.83 -0.64
CA VAL A 102 5.47 -2.47 0.33
C VAL A 102 5.30 -3.38 1.55
N HIS A 103 6.28 -4.27 1.77
CA HIS A 103 6.30 -5.20 2.89
C HIS A 103 6.79 -4.52 4.16
N GLN A 104 6.37 -5.01 5.30
CA GLN A 104 6.88 -4.62 6.62
C GLN A 104 8.38 -4.90 6.73
N ASP A 105 8.83 -6.11 6.34
CA ASP A 105 10.25 -6.42 6.19
C ASP A 105 10.70 -6.11 4.75
N PRO A 106 11.56 -5.10 4.55
CA PRO A 106 12.06 -4.74 3.23
C PRO A 106 12.82 -5.87 2.52
N ALA A 107 13.35 -6.85 3.27
CA ALA A 107 14.07 -7.97 2.67
C ALA A 107 13.16 -8.86 1.81
N LEU A 108 11.85 -8.88 2.08
CA LEU A 108 10.86 -9.60 1.26
C LEU A 108 10.58 -8.89 -0.07
N GLY A 109 10.73 -7.56 -0.10
CA GLY A 109 10.47 -6.72 -1.28
C GLY A 109 11.70 -6.41 -2.13
N LEU A 110 12.92 -6.72 -1.65
CA LEU A 110 14.18 -6.36 -2.29
C LEU A 110 15.05 -7.59 -2.60
N ARG A 111 15.79 -7.51 -3.70
CA ARG A 111 16.88 -8.44 -3.99
C ARG A 111 18.14 -7.96 -3.29
N MET A 112 18.43 -8.50 -2.11
CA MET A 112 19.46 -8.03 -1.19
C MET A 112 20.89 -8.07 -1.74
N SER A 113 21.17 -8.88 -2.77
CA SER A 113 22.48 -9.02 -3.43
C SER A 113 22.63 -8.22 -4.72
N ILE A 114 21.53 -7.65 -5.24
CA ILE A 114 21.53 -6.83 -6.47
C ILE A 114 21.61 -5.37 -6.06
N SER A 115 22.30 -4.55 -6.86
CA SER A 115 22.45 -3.11 -6.59
C SER A 115 21.10 -2.39 -6.41
N ALA A 116 21.10 -1.25 -5.72
CA ALA A 116 19.89 -0.43 -5.56
C ALA A 116 19.31 -0.02 -6.92
N GLY A 117 20.14 0.45 -7.85
CA GLY A 117 19.72 0.76 -9.21
C GLY A 117 19.16 -0.45 -9.95
N GLY A 118 19.71 -1.65 -9.72
CA GLY A 118 19.21 -2.90 -10.26
C GLY A 118 17.84 -3.27 -9.70
N ASN A 119 17.60 -3.07 -8.39
CA ASN A 119 16.30 -3.29 -7.76
C ASN A 119 15.20 -2.40 -8.36
N VAL A 120 15.47 -1.12 -8.55
CA VAL A 120 14.53 -0.17 -9.18
C VAL A 120 14.37 -0.46 -10.66
N GLY A 121 15.50 -0.66 -11.38
CA GLY A 121 15.52 -0.89 -12.82
C GLY A 121 14.82 -2.18 -13.26
N GLU A 122 14.81 -3.22 -12.43
CA GLU A 122 14.08 -4.47 -12.71
C GLU A 122 12.59 -4.22 -12.96
N ARG A 123 11.97 -3.32 -12.22
CA ARG A 123 10.56 -2.94 -12.42
C ARG A 123 10.33 -2.27 -13.77
N LEU A 124 11.22 -1.37 -14.17
CA LEU A 124 11.16 -0.71 -15.48
C LEU A 124 11.36 -1.71 -16.64
N MET A 125 12.28 -2.66 -16.48
CA MET A 125 12.46 -3.74 -17.46
C MET A 125 11.21 -4.62 -17.57
N ALA A 126 10.52 -4.87 -16.46
CA ALA A 126 9.29 -5.67 -16.45
C ALA A 126 8.14 -5.00 -17.23
N VAL A 127 8.12 -3.67 -17.33
CA VAL A 127 7.15 -2.91 -18.13
C VAL A 127 7.68 -2.52 -19.53
N GLY A 128 8.76 -3.14 -19.97
CA GLY A 128 9.20 -3.04 -21.36
C GLY A 128 10.37 -2.09 -21.64
N TRP A 129 10.93 -1.42 -20.62
CA TRP A 129 12.14 -0.61 -20.85
C TRP A 129 13.33 -1.50 -21.22
N ARG A 130 14.14 -1.05 -22.19
CA ARG A 130 15.30 -1.84 -22.68
C ARG A 130 16.59 -1.04 -22.74
N ARG A 131 16.54 0.30 -22.66
CA ARG A 131 17.73 1.16 -22.73
C ARG A 131 18.38 1.29 -21.35
N TYR A 132 19.54 0.65 -21.16
CA TYR A 132 20.25 0.66 -19.88
C TYR A 132 20.46 2.07 -19.30
N GLY A 133 20.94 3.03 -20.12
CA GLY A 133 21.16 4.40 -19.67
C GLY A 133 19.88 5.07 -19.14
N ALA A 134 18.74 4.91 -19.84
CA ALA A 134 17.48 5.46 -19.40
C ALA A 134 16.98 4.80 -18.10
N ILE A 135 17.12 3.48 -17.98
CA ILE A 135 16.77 2.73 -16.75
C ILE A 135 17.62 3.21 -15.57
N ARG A 136 18.94 3.35 -15.78
CA ARG A 136 19.86 3.81 -14.73
C ARG A 136 19.57 5.26 -14.32
N SER A 137 19.27 6.14 -15.29
CA SER A 137 18.89 7.53 -15.00
C SER A 137 17.61 7.62 -14.17
N ALA A 138 16.56 6.89 -14.57
CA ALA A 138 15.31 6.82 -13.81
C ALA A 138 15.51 6.23 -12.41
N ALA A 139 16.35 5.20 -12.28
CA ALA A 139 16.67 4.63 -10.97
C ALA A 139 17.39 5.65 -10.08
N ALA A 140 18.35 6.41 -10.62
CA ALA A 140 19.06 7.47 -9.89
C ALA A 140 18.11 8.59 -9.44
N GLU A 141 17.19 9.01 -10.30
CA GLU A 141 16.15 9.99 -9.97
C GLU A 141 15.24 9.50 -8.82
N TRP A 142 14.83 8.24 -8.87
CA TRP A 142 14.01 7.66 -7.79
C TRP A 142 14.78 7.47 -6.48
N LEU A 143 16.10 7.22 -6.53
CA LEU A 143 16.92 7.22 -5.30
C LEU A 143 16.91 8.61 -4.64
N ASP A 144 17.06 9.69 -5.42
CA ASP A 144 16.96 11.05 -4.87
C ASP A 144 15.58 11.33 -4.27
N ARG A 145 14.50 10.95 -5.00
CA ARG A 145 13.13 11.15 -4.53
C ARG A 145 12.85 10.48 -3.19
N VAL A 146 13.53 9.35 -2.91
CA VAL A 146 13.44 8.67 -1.62
C VAL A 146 14.60 9.01 -0.67
N GLU A 147 15.31 10.10 -0.93
CA GLU A 147 16.44 10.60 -0.11
C GLU A 147 17.55 9.56 0.11
N ILE A 148 17.89 8.81 -0.92
CA ILE A 148 19.06 7.95 -0.97
C ILE A 148 20.08 8.59 -1.92
N ASP A 149 21.31 8.83 -1.44
CA ASP A 149 22.38 9.41 -2.25
C ASP A 149 22.61 8.58 -3.52
N ARG A 150 22.64 9.27 -4.69
CA ARG A 150 22.86 8.64 -6.01
C ARG A 150 24.18 7.88 -6.10
N SER A 151 25.21 8.29 -5.34
CA SER A 151 26.49 7.59 -5.30
C SER A 151 26.35 6.13 -4.85
N ARG A 152 25.25 5.81 -4.16
CA ARG A 152 24.94 4.48 -3.65
C ARG A 152 24.14 3.61 -4.59
N ILE A 153 23.91 4.05 -5.83
CA ILE A 153 23.10 3.32 -6.84
C ILE A 153 23.64 1.92 -7.13
N ASP A 154 24.95 1.74 -7.02
CA ASP A 154 25.61 0.45 -7.29
C ASP A 154 25.76 -0.42 -6.02
N ASP A 155 25.44 0.12 -4.86
CA ASP A 155 25.49 -0.61 -3.58
C ASP A 155 24.32 -1.59 -3.47
N PRO A 156 24.53 -2.80 -2.93
CA PRO A 156 23.46 -3.75 -2.66
C PRO A 156 22.74 -3.37 -1.35
N PRO A 157 21.39 -3.62 -1.25
CA PRO A 157 20.60 -3.26 -0.07
C PRO A 157 21.08 -3.88 1.25
N ARG A 158 21.85 -4.97 1.21
CA ARG A 158 22.46 -5.55 2.43
C ARG A 158 23.38 -4.58 3.16
N THR A 159 23.92 -3.55 2.47
CA THR A 159 24.79 -2.51 3.05
C THR A 159 24.00 -1.29 3.54
N TYR A 160 22.68 -1.28 3.37
CA TYR A 160 21.80 -0.18 3.73
C TYR A 160 21.28 -0.33 5.15
N SER A 161 20.98 0.80 5.82
CA SER A 161 20.21 0.79 7.07
C SER A 161 18.78 0.29 6.84
N GLY A 162 18.05 -0.03 7.91
CA GLY A 162 16.64 -0.44 7.84
C GLY A 162 15.78 0.60 7.10
N GLY A 163 15.89 1.88 7.48
CA GLY A 163 15.17 2.97 6.84
C GLY A 163 15.56 3.18 5.37
N MET A 164 16.83 3.01 5.01
CA MET A 164 17.27 3.07 3.60
C MET A 164 16.69 1.91 2.78
N ARG A 165 16.63 0.71 3.34
CA ARG A 165 15.98 -0.44 2.68
C ARG A 165 14.50 -0.18 2.43
N GLN A 166 13.82 0.38 3.42
CA GLN A 166 12.40 0.72 3.30
C GLN A 166 12.17 1.79 2.20
N ARG A 167 12.97 2.84 2.17
CA ARG A 167 12.93 3.87 1.13
C ARG A 167 13.22 3.30 -0.26
N LEU A 168 14.20 2.40 -0.37
CA LEU A 168 14.49 1.72 -1.64
C LEU A 168 13.34 0.82 -2.09
N GLN A 169 12.68 0.12 -1.16
CA GLN A 169 11.49 -0.68 -1.47
C GLN A 169 10.35 0.19 -2.02
N ILE A 170 10.15 1.38 -1.45
CA ILE A 170 9.18 2.36 -1.93
C ILE A 170 9.55 2.82 -3.35
N ALA A 171 10.80 3.26 -3.59
CA ALA A 171 11.27 3.65 -4.92
C ALA A 171 11.05 2.55 -5.96
N ARG A 172 11.42 1.31 -5.62
CA ARG A 172 11.19 0.13 -6.47
C ARG A 172 9.72 -0.05 -6.85
N ASN A 173 8.80 0.15 -5.90
CA ASN A 173 7.38 -0.02 -6.17
C ASN A 173 6.77 1.14 -6.95
N LEU A 174 7.21 2.37 -6.71
CA LEU A 174 6.61 3.56 -7.32
C LEU A 174 7.19 3.95 -8.68
N VAL A 175 8.36 3.45 -9.08
CA VAL A 175 9.04 3.81 -10.33
C VAL A 175 8.21 3.51 -11.60
N THR A 176 7.26 2.58 -11.53
CA THR A 176 6.36 2.23 -12.64
C THR A 176 5.06 3.04 -12.65
N ASN A 177 4.91 4.03 -11.76
CA ASN A 177 3.67 4.79 -11.55
C ASN A 177 2.44 3.86 -11.40
N PRO A 178 2.41 3.02 -10.37
CA PRO A 178 1.29 2.12 -10.12
C PRO A 178 0.03 2.94 -9.81
N ARG A 179 -1.16 2.40 -10.11
CA ARG A 179 -2.44 3.01 -9.76
C ARG A 179 -2.85 2.72 -8.32
N LEU A 180 -2.37 1.60 -7.76
CA LEU A 180 -2.70 1.12 -6.41
C LEU A 180 -1.46 0.61 -5.70
N VAL A 181 -1.28 1.01 -4.45
CA VAL A 181 -0.19 0.51 -3.60
C VAL A 181 -0.74 -0.09 -2.32
N PHE A 182 -0.36 -1.31 -2.04
CA PHE A 182 -0.59 -1.99 -0.78
C PHE A 182 0.63 -1.78 0.13
N MET A 183 0.42 -1.38 1.38
CA MET A 183 1.50 -1.15 2.33
C MET A 183 1.18 -1.88 3.64
N ASP A 184 2.04 -2.82 4.00
CA ASP A 184 1.93 -3.57 5.26
C ASP A 184 2.95 -3.00 6.25
N GLU A 185 2.47 -2.27 7.28
CA GLU A 185 3.28 -1.64 8.33
C GLU A 185 4.52 -0.90 7.77
N PRO A 186 4.35 0.08 6.86
CA PRO A 186 5.46 0.64 6.08
C PRO A 186 6.54 1.34 6.92
N THR A 187 6.24 1.66 8.18
CA THR A 187 7.16 2.30 9.14
C THR A 187 7.55 1.38 10.29
N GLY A 188 7.06 0.15 10.28
CA GLY A 188 7.29 -0.82 11.35
C GLY A 188 8.78 -1.13 11.57
N GLY A 189 9.19 -1.19 12.84
CA GLY A 189 10.57 -1.55 13.20
C GLY A 189 11.62 -0.47 12.95
N LEU A 190 11.21 0.75 12.61
CA LEU A 190 12.09 1.92 12.47
C LEU A 190 12.09 2.72 13.78
N ASP A 191 13.21 3.38 14.08
CA ASP A 191 13.25 4.36 15.16
C ASP A 191 12.38 5.59 14.83
N ALA A 192 11.93 6.32 15.87
CA ALA A 192 10.97 7.42 15.72
C ALA A 192 11.43 8.52 14.75
N SER A 193 12.74 8.81 14.71
CA SER A 193 13.26 9.86 13.85
C SER A 193 13.27 9.45 12.37
N VAL A 194 13.58 8.19 12.08
CA VAL A 194 13.56 7.61 10.74
C VAL A 194 12.11 7.42 10.28
N GLN A 195 11.23 7.01 11.19
CA GLN A 195 9.80 6.88 10.93
C GLN A 195 9.20 8.23 10.51
N ALA A 196 9.42 9.31 11.26
CA ALA A 196 8.89 10.64 10.93
C ALA A 196 9.31 11.09 9.52
N ARG A 197 10.61 10.96 9.18
CA ARG A 197 11.11 11.32 7.84
C ARG A 197 10.50 10.45 6.74
N LEU A 198 10.30 9.16 6.99
CA LEU A 198 9.68 8.26 6.03
C LEU A 198 8.20 8.63 5.80
N LEU A 199 7.49 9.04 6.84
CA LEU A 199 6.10 9.49 6.74
C LEU A 199 5.96 10.78 5.94
N ASP A 200 6.83 11.77 6.17
CA ASP A 200 6.86 13.00 5.39
C ASP A 200 7.13 12.71 3.90
N LEU A 201 8.09 11.81 3.63
CA LEU A 201 8.37 11.34 2.27
C LEU A 201 7.15 10.67 1.62
N LEU A 202 6.51 9.72 2.32
CA LEU A 202 5.34 9.02 1.81
C LEU A 202 4.18 9.97 1.55
N ARG A 203 3.92 10.93 2.46
CA ARG A 203 2.88 11.94 2.30
C ARG A 203 3.13 12.77 1.03
N GLY A 204 4.37 13.21 0.80
CA GLY A 204 4.73 13.94 -0.41
C GLY A 204 4.50 13.12 -1.68
N LEU A 205 4.96 11.86 -1.70
CA LEU A 205 4.82 10.97 -2.85
C LEU A 205 3.36 10.60 -3.16
N VAL A 206 2.56 10.33 -2.12
CA VAL A 206 1.12 10.04 -2.27
C VAL A 206 0.39 11.23 -2.91
N GLY A 207 0.64 12.45 -2.41
CA GLY A 207 0.02 13.66 -2.95
C GLY A 207 0.46 13.97 -4.38
N GLU A 208 1.78 13.92 -4.66
CA GLU A 208 2.33 14.22 -5.97
C GLU A 208 1.87 13.24 -7.06
N LEU A 209 1.85 11.96 -6.74
CA LEU A 209 1.52 10.89 -7.70
C LEU A 209 0.02 10.57 -7.76
N HIS A 210 -0.80 11.20 -6.91
CA HIS A 210 -2.22 10.89 -6.77
C HIS A 210 -2.48 9.39 -6.61
N LEU A 211 -1.68 8.75 -5.73
CA LEU A 211 -1.72 7.31 -5.50
C LEU A 211 -3.00 6.90 -4.77
N ALA A 212 -3.68 5.88 -5.27
CA ALA A 212 -4.57 5.12 -4.41
C ALA A 212 -3.74 4.13 -3.57
N ALA A 213 -4.03 4.05 -2.27
CA ALA A 213 -3.31 3.13 -1.39
C ALA A 213 -4.19 2.50 -0.32
N VAL A 214 -3.87 1.24 0.02
CA VAL A 214 -4.36 0.57 1.23
C VAL A 214 -3.17 0.39 2.16
N ILE A 215 -3.22 1.02 3.33
CA ILE A 215 -2.15 1.00 4.33
C ILE A 215 -2.65 0.23 5.55
N VAL A 216 -1.96 -0.83 5.92
CA VAL A 216 -2.18 -1.53 7.19
C VAL A 216 -1.18 -1.01 8.21
N THR A 217 -1.68 -0.60 9.37
CA THR A 217 -0.82 -0.15 10.47
C THR A 217 -1.53 -0.30 11.82
N HIS A 218 -0.76 -0.41 12.90
CA HIS A 218 -1.26 -0.30 14.27
C HIS A 218 -1.02 1.12 14.85
N ASP A 219 -0.33 1.99 14.12
CA ASP A 219 0.00 3.35 14.53
C ASP A 219 -1.04 4.34 13.96
N LEU A 220 -1.88 4.92 14.83
CA LEU A 220 -2.89 5.91 14.44
C LEU A 220 -2.29 7.23 13.96
N ALA A 221 -1.06 7.58 14.37
CA ALA A 221 -0.39 8.77 13.87
C ALA A 221 -0.03 8.59 12.38
N VAL A 222 0.40 7.38 11.97
CA VAL A 222 0.61 7.01 10.58
C VAL A 222 -0.69 7.12 9.77
N ALA A 223 -1.78 6.56 10.31
CA ALA A 223 -3.09 6.64 9.67
C ALA A 223 -3.56 8.10 9.53
N ARG A 224 -3.47 8.91 10.59
CA ARG A 224 -3.87 10.34 10.57
C ARG A 224 -3.08 11.15 9.53
N LEU A 225 -1.78 10.87 9.40
CA LEU A 225 -0.92 11.64 8.50
C LEU A 225 -1.11 11.30 7.01
N LEU A 226 -1.39 10.02 6.71
CA LEU A 226 -1.35 9.52 5.34
C LEU A 226 -2.73 9.25 4.73
N SER A 227 -3.77 8.95 5.53
CA SER A 227 -5.03 8.46 4.99
C SER A 227 -6.15 9.50 4.94
N HIS A 228 -7.01 9.35 3.93
CA HIS A 228 -8.26 10.09 3.79
C HIS A 228 -9.38 9.43 4.58
N ARG A 229 -9.39 8.10 4.58
CA ARG A 229 -10.34 7.29 5.34
C ARG A 229 -9.63 6.23 6.15
N ILE A 230 -10.26 5.86 7.24
CA ILE A 230 -9.78 4.83 8.15
C ILE A 230 -10.84 3.75 8.34
N MET A 231 -10.38 2.51 8.45
CA MET A 231 -11.16 1.35 8.87
C MET A 231 -10.53 0.76 10.12
N VAL A 232 -11.29 0.64 11.19
CA VAL A 232 -10.84 0.03 12.44
C VAL A 232 -11.27 -1.43 12.46
N MET A 233 -10.32 -2.34 12.60
CA MET A 233 -10.57 -3.78 12.67
C MET A 233 -10.33 -4.33 14.06
N LYS A 234 -11.24 -5.22 14.50
CA LYS A 234 -11.12 -6.01 15.73
C LYS A 234 -11.64 -7.41 15.52
N GLY A 235 -10.86 -8.43 15.93
CA GLY A 235 -11.31 -9.82 15.88
C GLY A 235 -11.73 -10.31 14.50
N GLY A 236 -11.15 -9.79 13.42
CA GLY A 236 -11.46 -10.13 12.04
C GLY A 236 -12.59 -9.30 11.42
N GLU A 237 -13.19 -8.37 12.11
CA GLU A 237 -14.33 -7.56 11.63
C GLU A 237 -13.95 -6.08 11.52
N ALA A 238 -14.54 -5.40 10.54
CA ALA A 238 -14.52 -3.93 10.47
C ALA A 238 -15.60 -3.40 11.41
N ILE A 239 -15.19 -2.75 12.50
CA ILE A 239 -16.11 -2.26 13.53
C ILE A 239 -16.46 -0.79 13.38
N GLU A 240 -15.61 -0.01 12.71
CA GLU A 240 -15.86 1.39 12.39
C GLU A 240 -15.09 1.80 11.14
N GLN A 241 -15.69 2.62 10.29
CA GLN A 241 -15.03 3.20 9.13
C GLN A 241 -15.61 4.58 8.81
N GLY A 242 -14.75 5.48 8.31
CA GLY A 242 -15.16 6.84 7.99
C GLY A 242 -13.98 7.70 7.55
N LEU A 243 -14.21 9.02 7.46
CA LEU A 243 -13.12 9.97 7.27
C LEU A 243 -12.15 9.88 8.46
N THR A 244 -10.85 9.95 8.18
CA THR A 244 -9.82 9.74 9.20
C THR A 244 -9.98 10.66 10.40
N ASP A 245 -10.18 11.96 10.15
CA ASP A 245 -10.34 12.94 11.25
C ASP A 245 -11.63 12.68 12.05
N GLN A 246 -12.74 12.32 11.39
CA GLN A 246 -13.99 12.01 12.09
C GLN A 246 -13.84 10.81 13.03
N VAL A 247 -13.30 9.70 12.53
CA VAL A 247 -13.14 8.47 13.34
C VAL A 247 -12.13 8.65 14.46
N LEU A 248 -11.09 9.48 14.26
CA LEU A 248 -10.05 9.71 15.28
C LEU A 248 -10.43 10.79 16.30
N ASP A 249 -11.24 11.78 15.93
CA ASP A 249 -11.62 12.89 16.81
C ASP A 249 -12.96 12.64 17.54
N ASP A 250 -13.89 11.88 16.90
CA ASP A 250 -15.20 11.53 17.47
C ASP A 250 -15.55 10.05 17.21
N PRO A 251 -14.79 9.10 17.78
CA PRO A 251 -15.00 7.67 17.60
C PRO A 251 -16.32 7.22 18.24
N HIS A 252 -17.12 6.45 17.48
CA HIS A 252 -18.41 5.94 17.93
C HIS A 252 -18.31 4.55 18.57
N ALA A 253 -17.48 3.65 18.02
CA ALA A 253 -17.33 2.31 18.56
C ALA A 253 -16.52 2.32 19.86
N PRO A 254 -16.95 1.62 20.94
CA PRO A 254 -16.23 1.60 22.21
C PRO A 254 -14.76 1.16 22.09
N TYR A 255 -14.47 0.26 21.17
CA TYR A 255 -13.08 -0.17 20.92
C TYR A 255 -12.26 0.94 20.25
N THR A 256 -12.84 1.67 19.30
CA THR A 256 -12.16 2.81 18.67
C THR A 256 -11.86 3.89 19.70
N GLN A 257 -12.80 4.19 20.59
CA GLN A 257 -12.59 5.12 21.71
C GLN A 257 -11.41 4.69 22.60
N LEU A 258 -11.35 3.39 22.93
CA LEU A 258 -10.24 2.83 23.69
C LEU A 258 -8.92 2.93 22.92
N LEU A 259 -8.92 2.62 21.65
CA LEU A 259 -7.73 2.66 20.79
C LEU A 259 -7.18 4.09 20.68
N VAL A 260 -8.04 5.07 20.43
CA VAL A 260 -7.66 6.49 20.34
C VAL A 260 -7.15 7.01 21.66
N SER A 261 -7.84 6.75 22.77
CA SER A 261 -7.45 7.21 24.10
C SER A 261 -6.12 6.61 24.59
N SER A 262 -5.71 5.46 24.08
CA SER A 262 -4.44 4.81 24.46
C SER A 262 -3.20 5.48 23.84
N ILE A 263 -3.36 6.31 22.81
CA ILE A 263 -2.26 6.89 22.02
C ILE A 263 -2.14 8.40 22.23
N LEU A 264 -3.22 9.08 22.53
CA LEU A 264 -3.20 10.50 22.87
C LEU A 264 -2.97 10.63 24.40
N PRO A 265 -1.80 11.09 24.88
CA PRO A 265 -1.71 11.53 26.26
C PRO A 265 -2.68 12.70 26.46
N ALA A 266 -3.46 12.61 27.53
CA ALA A 266 -4.40 13.63 27.95
C ALA A 266 -3.71 14.98 28.18
#